data_b0207bbd16856dd568974a0a6543cf41
#
_entry.id   b0207bbd16856dd568974a0a6543cf41
#
_cell.length_a   1.000
_cell.length_b   1.000
_cell.length_c   1.000
_cell.angle_alpha   90.00
_cell.angle_beta   90.00
_cell.angle_gamma   90.00
#
_symmetry.space_group_name_H-M   'P 1'
#
loop_
_entity.id
_entity.type
_entity.pdbx_description
1 polymer ?
#
loop_
_entity_poly.entity_id
_entity_poly.type
_entity_poly.pdbx_seq_one_letter_code
_entity_poly.pdbx_strand_id
1 'polypeptide(L)'
;MKTGRIKEYGKWYYLASAVVKTGWYCISSSWYYLYTSGVIQIGWHNIGDDTYFFANSGENQNINRRALVLGETSSRAVPIADVNAMKKVFSNQNFSEVVRFPDRTKSEIIAKMQELFESSSESDVNYLYLTCHGGRDGRIYLGSDGQTFSDWELASILKQYKGKFVVMLDCCYSGKIINAGESDEKVASKSEERFDEQAFLAGFSTGDLASKNGEMLDSKFLVLCASWKGEKSYSLVGIG
;
A
#
# COMPACT_ATOMS: atom_id res chain seq x y z
N MET A 1 -21.06 23.48 -33.91
CA MET A 1 -21.44 22.58 -32.79
C MET A 1 -20.30 22.61 -31.76
N LYS A 2 -20.63 22.65 -30.45
CA LYS A 2 -19.61 22.76 -29.38
C LYS A 2 -18.91 21.42 -29.17
N THR A 3 -17.58 21.42 -29.28
CA THR A 3 -16.72 20.25 -28.96
C THR A 3 -15.67 20.70 -27.97
N GLY A 4 -15.39 19.90 -26.94
CA GLY A 4 -14.38 20.17 -25.94
C GLY A 4 -14.84 19.95 -24.50
N ARG A 5 -13.94 20.21 -23.55
CA ARG A 5 -14.25 20.10 -22.10
C ARG A 5 -15.12 21.28 -21.66
N ILE A 6 -16.10 20.97 -20.83
CA ILE A 6 -16.93 21.96 -20.13
C ILE A 6 -16.93 21.66 -18.64
N LYS A 7 -17.05 22.68 -17.82
CA LYS A 7 -17.20 22.53 -16.36
C LYS A 7 -18.61 23.01 -15.96
N GLU A 8 -19.34 22.12 -15.29
CA GLU A 8 -20.68 22.41 -14.81
C GLU A 8 -20.86 21.85 -13.40
N TYR A 9 -21.36 22.67 -12.47
CA TYR A 9 -21.48 22.32 -11.05
C TYR A 9 -20.21 21.72 -10.43
N GLY A 10 -19.02 22.27 -10.80
CA GLY A 10 -17.73 21.81 -10.29
C GLY A 10 -17.17 20.55 -10.97
N LYS A 11 -17.94 19.88 -11.81
CA LYS A 11 -17.56 18.63 -12.50
C LYS A 11 -17.17 18.89 -13.96
N TRP A 12 -16.23 18.11 -14.48
CA TRP A 12 -15.81 18.19 -15.87
C TRP A 12 -16.52 17.16 -16.73
N TYR A 13 -16.89 17.58 -17.93
CA TYR A 13 -17.54 16.78 -18.98
C TYR A 13 -16.81 17.01 -20.30
N TYR A 14 -16.99 16.09 -21.25
CA TYR A 14 -16.53 16.28 -22.63
C TYR A 14 -17.72 16.18 -23.60
N LEU A 15 -17.81 17.19 -24.44
CA LEU A 15 -18.78 17.25 -25.54
C LEU A 15 -18.06 16.94 -26.85
N ALA A 16 -18.66 16.07 -27.66
CA ALA A 16 -18.30 15.96 -29.08
C ALA A 16 -19.57 16.20 -29.91
N SER A 17 -19.54 17.22 -30.77
CA SER A 17 -20.68 17.64 -31.57
C SER A 17 -21.93 17.94 -30.72
N ALA A 18 -21.76 18.63 -29.58
CA ALA A 18 -22.77 18.97 -28.60
C ALA A 18 -23.38 17.77 -27.84
N VAL A 19 -22.85 16.56 -27.98
CA VAL A 19 -23.28 15.36 -27.23
C VAL A 19 -22.28 15.05 -26.12
N VAL A 20 -22.77 14.85 -24.90
CA VAL A 20 -21.94 14.40 -23.75
C VAL A 20 -21.43 13.00 -24.03
N LYS A 21 -20.13 12.79 -23.88
CA LYS A 21 -19.48 11.47 -24.02
C LYS A 21 -19.50 10.70 -22.72
N THR A 22 -19.46 9.37 -22.83
CA THR A 22 -19.39 8.42 -21.70
C THR A 22 -18.43 7.28 -22.05
N GLY A 23 -17.93 6.57 -21.05
CA GLY A 23 -16.97 5.49 -21.22
C GLY A 23 -15.56 6.01 -21.56
N TRP A 24 -14.75 5.16 -22.17
CA TRP A 24 -13.41 5.50 -22.61
C TRP A 24 -13.41 6.46 -23.78
N TYR A 25 -12.65 7.53 -23.67
CA TYR A 25 -12.55 8.54 -24.73
C TYR A 25 -11.14 9.10 -24.83
N CYS A 26 -10.58 9.14 -26.05
CA CYS A 26 -9.26 9.67 -26.34
C CYS A 26 -9.35 11.13 -26.80
N ILE A 27 -8.61 12.03 -26.14
CA ILE A 27 -8.52 13.45 -26.45
C ILE A 27 -7.05 13.81 -26.58
N SER A 28 -6.61 14.26 -27.74
CA SER A 28 -5.21 14.69 -28.00
C SER A 28 -4.17 13.68 -27.51
N SER A 29 -4.39 12.41 -27.82
CA SER A 29 -3.53 11.26 -27.45
C SER A 29 -3.54 10.87 -25.98
N SER A 30 -4.34 11.50 -25.13
CA SER A 30 -4.56 11.10 -23.74
C SER A 30 -5.91 10.39 -23.60
N TRP A 31 -5.93 9.34 -22.78
CA TRP A 31 -7.17 8.60 -22.47
C TRP A 31 -7.84 9.13 -21.23
N TYR A 32 -9.17 9.21 -21.29
CA TYR A 32 -10.07 9.64 -20.23
C TYR A 32 -11.16 8.59 -20.05
N TYR A 33 -11.71 8.51 -18.87
CA TYR A 33 -12.91 7.74 -18.62
C TYR A 33 -14.01 8.65 -18.09
N LEU A 34 -15.18 8.56 -18.71
CA LEU A 34 -16.35 9.36 -18.37
C LEU A 34 -17.44 8.43 -17.85
N TYR A 35 -17.96 8.72 -16.68
CA TYR A 35 -19.08 7.96 -16.12
C TYR A 35 -20.29 7.96 -17.04
N THR A 36 -21.28 7.11 -16.76
CA THR A 36 -22.58 7.11 -17.46
C THR A 36 -23.30 8.45 -17.37
N SER A 37 -23.01 9.24 -16.32
CA SER A 37 -23.43 10.64 -16.16
C SER A 37 -22.66 11.63 -17.07
N GLY A 38 -21.62 11.19 -17.76
CA GLY A 38 -20.71 12.03 -18.56
C GLY A 38 -19.62 12.75 -17.76
N VAL A 39 -19.52 12.55 -16.44
CA VAL A 39 -18.49 13.18 -15.60
C VAL A 39 -17.13 12.52 -15.87
N ILE A 40 -16.10 13.33 -16.15
CA ILE A 40 -14.72 12.88 -16.29
C ILE A 40 -14.22 12.40 -14.93
N GLN A 41 -13.63 11.21 -14.91
CA GLN A 41 -13.07 10.61 -13.69
C GLN A 41 -11.71 11.19 -13.33
N ILE A 42 -11.43 11.28 -12.02
CA ILE A 42 -10.14 11.68 -11.44
C ILE A 42 -9.83 10.76 -10.26
N GLY A 43 -8.56 10.52 -9.98
CA GLY A 43 -8.13 9.61 -8.92
C GLY A 43 -8.18 8.13 -9.32
N TRP A 44 -8.27 7.25 -8.33
CA TRP A 44 -8.27 5.80 -8.52
C TRP A 44 -9.67 5.26 -8.82
N HIS A 45 -9.78 4.41 -9.85
CA HIS A 45 -11.04 3.78 -10.25
C HIS A 45 -10.83 2.35 -10.74
N ASN A 46 -11.72 1.44 -10.33
CA ASN A 46 -11.85 0.14 -10.95
C ASN A 46 -12.80 0.23 -12.15
N ILE A 47 -12.35 -0.22 -13.31
CA ILE A 47 -13.13 -0.24 -14.56
C ILE A 47 -12.98 -1.62 -15.17
N GLY A 48 -14.03 -2.44 -15.10
CA GLY A 48 -13.93 -3.87 -15.34
C GLY A 48 -13.06 -4.53 -14.27
N ASP A 49 -12.13 -5.37 -14.69
CA ASP A 49 -11.20 -6.11 -13.80
C ASP A 49 -9.90 -5.33 -13.53
N ASP A 50 -9.73 -4.15 -14.12
CA ASP A 50 -8.50 -3.36 -14.04
C ASP A 50 -8.67 -2.12 -13.16
N THR A 51 -7.58 -1.73 -12.50
CA THR A 51 -7.48 -0.50 -11.72
C THR A 51 -6.72 0.57 -12.49
N TYR A 52 -7.27 1.76 -12.55
CA TYR A 52 -6.73 2.92 -13.26
C TYR A 52 -6.54 4.10 -12.30
N PHE A 53 -5.59 4.97 -12.63
CA PHE A 53 -5.44 6.26 -11.98
C PHE A 53 -5.59 7.38 -13.00
N PHE A 54 -6.48 8.33 -12.72
CA PHE A 54 -6.67 9.54 -13.53
C PHE A 54 -6.16 10.75 -12.77
N ALA A 55 -5.29 11.53 -13.40
CA ALA A 55 -4.79 12.78 -12.84
C ALA A 55 -5.94 13.76 -12.56
N ASN A 56 -5.67 14.84 -11.83
CA ASN A 56 -6.66 15.90 -11.59
C ASN A 56 -7.15 16.56 -12.89
N SER A 57 -6.39 16.44 -13.98
CA SER A 57 -6.81 16.81 -15.34
C SER A 57 -7.79 15.82 -15.97
N GLY A 58 -7.99 14.64 -15.39
CA GLY A 58 -8.79 13.52 -15.89
C GLY A 58 -8.05 12.57 -16.82
N GLU A 59 -6.76 12.77 -17.07
CA GLU A 59 -5.95 11.93 -17.94
C GLU A 59 -5.55 10.62 -17.24
N ASN A 60 -5.73 9.48 -17.92
CA ASN A 60 -5.24 8.21 -17.44
C ASN A 60 -3.71 8.22 -17.36
N GLN A 61 -3.18 7.82 -16.21
CA GLN A 61 -1.74 7.78 -15.94
C GLN A 61 -1.23 6.35 -15.88
N ASN A 62 0.04 6.15 -16.23
CA ASN A 62 0.71 4.88 -16.00
C ASN A 62 0.89 4.64 -14.50
N ILE A 63 0.67 3.40 -14.07
CA ILE A 63 0.90 2.95 -12.69
C ILE A 63 2.26 2.27 -12.66
N ASN A 64 3.25 2.89 -12.01
CA ASN A 64 4.52 2.24 -11.72
C ASN A 64 4.43 1.50 -10.38
N ARG A 65 5.12 0.35 -10.30
CA ARG A 65 5.22 -0.46 -9.08
C ARG A 65 6.68 -0.59 -8.69
N ARG A 66 7.00 -0.22 -7.45
CA ARG A 66 8.33 -0.41 -6.84
C ARG A 66 8.20 -1.27 -5.61
N ALA A 67 9.22 -2.08 -5.31
CA ALA A 67 9.23 -2.91 -4.12
C ALA A 67 10.55 -2.78 -3.37
N LEU A 68 10.47 -2.59 -2.06
CA LEU A 68 11.57 -2.71 -1.12
C LEU A 68 11.36 -3.96 -0.26
N VAL A 69 12.31 -4.90 -0.36
CA VAL A 69 12.27 -6.18 0.35
C VAL A 69 13.33 -6.15 1.44
N LEU A 70 12.88 -6.04 2.68
CA LEU A 70 13.70 -5.94 3.88
C LEU A 70 13.64 -7.22 4.70
N GLY A 71 14.68 -7.49 5.49
CA GLY A 71 14.70 -8.56 6.45
C GLY A 71 15.85 -8.39 7.44
N GLU A 72 15.61 -8.74 8.70
CA GLU A 72 16.64 -8.94 9.70
C GLU A 72 16.88 -10.44 9.79
N THR A 73 17.94 -10.93 9.14
CA THR A 73 18.25 -12.36 8.96
C THR A 73 19.46 -12.81 9.77
N SER A 74 20.06 -11.94 10.57
CA SER A 74 21.20 -12.24 11.44
C SER A 74 20.82 -13.21 12.56
N SER A 75 19.55 -13.19 12.98
CA SER A 75 18.98 -14.21 13.84
C SER A 75 18.60 -15.45 13.02
N ARG A 76 18.96 -16.66 13.50
CA ARG A 76 18.61 -17.91 12.79
C ARG A 76 17.11 -18.17 12.63
N ALA A 77 16.27 -17.36 13.27
CA ALA A 77 14.82 -17.51 13.26
C ALA A 77 14.12 -16.80 12.07
N VAL A 78 14.84 -15.93 11.35
CA VAL A 78 14.32 -15.25 10.14
C VAL A 78 15.15 -15.70 8.95
N PRO A 79 14.63 -16.58 8.08
CA PRO A 79 15.40 -17.12 6.97
C PRO A 79 15.64 -16.07 5.89
N ILE A 80 16.87 -15.96 5.41
CA ILE A 80 17.20 -15.19 4.20
C ILE A 80 16.43 -15.70 2.98
N ALA A 81 15.94 -16.94 3.05
CA ALA A 81 15.11 -17.56 2.02
C ALA A 81 13.82 -16.75 1.74
N ASP A 82 13.18 -16.21 2.79
CA ASP A 82 11.93 -15.44 2.65
C ASP A 82 12.18 -14.13 1.89
N VAL A 83 13.29 -13.43 2.22
CA VAL A 83 13.72 -12.23 1.48
C VAL A 83 13.98 -12.53 0.01
N ASN A 84 14.66 -13.65 -0.26
CA ASN A 84 14.97 -14.07 -1.63
C ASN A 84 13.72 -14.50 -2.40
N ALA A 85 12.81 -15.24 -1.76
CA ALA A 85 11.55 -15.67 -2.33
C ALA A 85 10.67 -14.47 -2.71
N MET A 86 10.49 -13.52 -1.80
CA MET A 86 9.68 -12.34 -2.06
C MET A 86 10.30 -11.44 -3.14
N LYS A 87 11.63 -11.25 -3.13
CA LYS A 87 12.33 -10.57 -4.22
C LYS A 87 12.03 -11.24 -5.57
N LYS A 88 12.06 -12.57 -5.63
CA LYS A 88 11.74 -13.35 -6.85
C LYS A 88 10.27 -13.16 -7.26
N VAL A 89 9.33 -13.21 -6.29
CA VAL A 89 7.90 -12.98 -6.55
C VAL A 89 7.70 -11.62 -7.21
N PHE A 90 8.20 -10.55 -6.63
CA PHE A 90 8.05 -9.20 -7.20
C PHE A 90 8.76 -9.05 -8.55
N SER A 91 9.96 -9.65 -8.71
CA SER A 91 10.70 -9.57 -9.99
C SER A 91 10.02 -10.31 -11.14
N ASN A 92 9.14 -11.28 -10.84
CA ASN A 92 8.32 -11.99 -11.83
C ASN A 92 6.99 -11.28 -12.15
N GLN A 93 6.70 -10.18 -11.46
CA GLN A 93 5.56 -9.32 -11.69
C GLN A 93 6.01 -8.06 -12.45
N ASN A 94 5.07 -7.26 -12.88
CA ASN A 94 5.35 -6.07 -13.67
C ASN A 94 5.77 -4.88 -12.78
N PHE A 95 6.87 -5.04 -12.01
CA PHE A 95 7.49 -3.99 -11.20
C PHE A 95 8.55 -3.24 -12.00
N SER A 96 8.58 -1.94 -11.89
CA SER A 96 9.63 -1.09 -12.49
C SER A 96 10.96 -1.22 -11.75
N GLU A 97 10.90 -1.49 -10.44
CA GLU A 97 12.09 -1.66 -9.61
C GLU A 97 11.81 -2.56 -8.40
N VAL A 98 12.73 -3.49 -8.11
CA VAL A 98 12.66 -4.39 -6.94
C VAL A 98 14.02 -4.39 -6.24
N VAL A 99 14.08 -3.76 -5.06
CA VAL A 99 15.28 -3.65 -4.26
C VAL A 99 15.24 -4.65 -3.10
N ARG A 100 16.25 -5.51 -3.02
CA ARG A 100 16.51 -6.42 -1.90
C ARG A 100 17.54 -5.79 -0.96
N PHE A 101 17.21 -5.61 0.34
CA PHE A 101 18.05 -4.84 1.26
C PHE A 101 17.99 -5.39 2.71
N PRO A 102 18.44 -6.65 2.94
CA PRO A 102 18.43 -7.26 4.27
C PRO A 102 19.59 -6.79 5.15
N ASP A 103 19.48 -7.02 6.45
CA ASP A 103 20.52 -6.87 7.48
C ASP A 103 21.16 -5.47 7.50
N ARG A 104 20.31 -4.46 7.53
CA ARG A 104 20.70 -3.05 7.53
C ARG A 104 20.33 -2.37 8.84
N THR A 105 21.10 -1.36 9.20
CA THR A 105 20.76 -0.48 10.30
C THR A 105 19.46 0.28 10.01
N LYS A 106 18.78 0.72 11.05
CA LYS A 106 17.55 1.52 10.91
C LYS A 106 17.77 2.75 10.04
N SER A 107 18.89 3.44 10.19
CA SER A 107 19.22 4.63 9.40
C SER A 107 19.42 4.32 7.92
N GLU A 108 20.10 3.21 7.58
CA GLU A 108 20.27 2.76 6.19
C GLU A 108 18.94 2.38 5.56
N ILE A 109 18.03 1.75 6.32
CA ILE A 109 16.69 1.40 5.85
C ILE A 109 15.88 2.67 5.51
N ILE A 110 15.91 3.68 6.40
CA ILE A 110 15.22 4.96 6.16
C ILE A 110 15.80 5.66 4.92
N ALA A 111 17.14 5.70 4.79
CA ALA A 111 17.79 6.28 3.62
C ALA A 111 17.41 5.55 2.32
N LYS A 112 17.29 4.21 2.35
CA LYS A 112 16.87 3.42 1.20
C LYS A 112 15.40 3.63 0.84
N MET A 113 14.50 3.79 1.82
CA MET A 113 13.13 4.19 1.58
C MET A 113 13.06 5.55 0.88
N GLN A 114 13.85 6.52 1.33
CA GLN A 114 13.93 7.83 0.71
C GLN A 114 14.42 7.71 -0.75
N GLU A 115 15.56 7.06 -0.98
CA GLU A 115 16.13 6.87 -2.32
C GLU A 115 15.11 6.26 -3.30
N LEU A 116 14.37 5.22 -2.87
CA LEU A 116 13.47 4.48 -3.74
C LEU A 116 12.11 5.17 -3.95
N PHE A 117 11.57 5.84 -2.92
CA PHE A 117 10.19 6.33 -2.93
C PHE A 117 10.06 7.84 -3.12
N GLU A 118 11.16 8.63 -3.02
CA GLU A 118 11.11 10.09 -3.19
C GLU A 118 10.56 10.51 -4.56
N SER A 119 10.89 9.74 -5.60
CA SER A 119 10.43 10.01 -6.97
C SER A 119 9.02 9.49 -7.28
N SER A 120 8.31 8.91 -6.30
CA SER A 120 6.98 8.36 -6.52
C SER A 120 5.97 9.46 -6.86
N SER A 121 5.10 9.16 -7.82
CA SER A 121 3.96 9.99 -8.21
C SER A 121 2.68 9.52 -7.50
N GLU A 122 1.59 10.27 -7.62
CA GLU A 122 0.29 9.89 -7.05
C GLU A 122 -0.29 8.63 -7.68
N SER A 123 0.11 8.29 -8.91
CA SER A 123 -0.30 7.07 -9.60
C SER A 123 0.52 5.84 -9.25
N ASP A 124 1.61 5.96 -8.49
CA ASP A 124 2.50 4.85 -8.20
C ASP A 124 1.97 3.98 -7.04
N VAL A 125 2.30 2.69 -7.07
CA VAL A 125 2.03 1.75 -5.98
C VAL A 125 3.36 1.18 -5.48
N ASN A 126 3.71 1.51 -4.26
CA ASN A 126 4.96 1.13 -3.61
C ASN A 126 4.72 -0.03 -2.66
N TYR A 127 5.56 -1.04 -2.73
CA TYR A 127 5.48 -2.23 -1.90
C TYR A 127 6.63 -2.24 -0.90
N LEU A 128 6.30 -2.49 0.36
CA LEU A 128 7.26 -2.67 1.43
C LEU A 128 7.02 -4.03 2.08
N TYR A 129 7.92 -4.97 1.87
CA TYR A 129 7.91 -6.26 2.53
C TYR A 129 8.95 -6.30 3.64
N LEU A 130 8.54 -6.71 4.82
CA LEU A 130 9.36 -6.80 6.02
C LEU A 130 9.26 -8.22 6.58
N THR A 131 10.40 -8.94 6.66
CA THR A 131 10.49 -10.19 7.41
C THR A 131 11.50 -10.02 8.56
N CYS A 132 11.04 -10.16 9.81
CA CYS A 132 11.84 -9.88 10.99
C CYS A 132 11.16 -10.38 12.27
N HIS A 133 11.74 -10.08 13.43
CA HIS A 133 11.07 -10.29 14.71
C HIS A 133 10.04 -9.18 14.99
N GLY A 134 8.90 -9.58 15.57
CA GLY A 134 7.89 -8.68 16.13
C GLY A 134 7.77 -8.83 17.63
N GLY A 135 7.68 -7.71 18.35
CA GLY A 135 7.50 -7.67 19.79
C GLY A 135 6.04 -7.68 20.22
N ARG A 136 5.77 -8.20 21.43
CA ARG A 136 4.44 -8.07 22.07
C ARG A 136 4.03 -6.62 22.34
N ASP A 137 4.99 -5.71 22.32
CA ASP A 137 4.82 -4.27 22.46
C ASP A 137 4.47 -3.56 21.13
N GLY A 138 4.29 -4.32 20.04
CA GLY A 138 3.98 -3.79 18.71
C GLY A 138 5.21 -3.23 17.97
N ARG A 139 6.43 -3.52 18.42
CA ARG A 139 7.65 -3.07 17.75
C ARG A 139 8.13 -4.05 16.69
N ILE A 140 8.66 -3.52 15.61
CA ILE A 140 9.26 -4.23 14.49
C ILE A 140 10.79 -4.21 14.67
N TYR A 141 11.38 -5.37 14.91
CA TYR A 141 12.82 -5.55 15.12
C TYR A 141 13.52 -5.80 13.77
N LEU A 142 13.68 -4.75 12.99
CA LEU A 142 14.19 -4.84 11.63
C LEU A 142 15.64 -4.32 11.50
N GLY A 143 16.07 -3.42 12.37
CA GLY A 143 17.41 -2.86 12.30
C GLY A 143 18.47 -3.85 12.81
N SER A 144 19.51 -4.10 12.02
CA SER A 144 20.67 -4.94 12.41
C SER A 144 21.48 -4.32 13.55
N ASP A 145 21.26 -3.06 13.86
CA ASP A 145 21.82 -2.32 15.00
C ASP A 145 20.98 -2.46 16.28
N GLY A 146 19.98 -3.34 16.28
CA GLY A 146 19.05 -3.55 17.39
C GLY A 146 17.99 -2.47 17.53
N GLN A 147 17.96 -1.46 16.66
CA GLN A 147 16.91 -0.46 16.67
C GLN A 147 15.62 -1.01 16.05
N THR A 148 14.50 -0.52 16.55
CA THR A 148 13.17 -0.96 16.16
C THR A 148 12.38 0.15 15.50
N PHE A 149 11.38 -0.22 14.69
CA PHE A 149 10.34 0.69 14.24
C PHE A 149 9.07 0.47 15.07
N SER A 150 8.36 1.54 15.38
CA SER A 150 6.95 1.47 15.73
C SER A 150 6.10 1.59 14.46
N ASP A 151 4.83 1.18 14.56
CA ASP A 151 3.81 1.39 13.53
C ASP A 151 3.69 2.87 13.13
N TRP A 152 3.57 3.74 14.15
CA TRP A 152 3.47 5.18 13.96
C TRP A 152 4.69 5.77 13.24
N GLU A 153 5.90 5.36 13.63
CA GLU A 153 7.13 5.85 13.02
C GLU A 153 7.22 5.41 11.55
N LEU A 154 6.97 4.13 11.26
CA LEU A 154 6.98 3.61 9.90
C LEU A 154 5.93 4.31 9.02
N ALA A 155 4.71 4.44 9.52
CA ALA A 155 3.65 5.16 8.84
C ALA A 155 4.01 6.63 8.58
N SER A 156 4.64 7.31 9.54
CA SER A 156 5.07 8.71 9.41
C SER A 156 6.15 8.89 8.34
N ILE A 157 7.08 7.93 8.24
CA ILE A 157 8.10 7.92 7.19
C ILE A 157 7.44 7.73 5.82
N LEU A 158 6.57 6.74 5.68
CA LEU A 158 5.94 6.42 4.39
C LEU A 158 4.95 7.51 3.94
N LYS A 159 4.30 8.23 4.86
CA LYS A 159 3.39 9.34 4.54
C LYS A 159 4.06 10.51 3.81
N GLN A 160 5.37 10.65 3.92
CA GLN A 160 6.13 11.72 3.26
C GLN A 160 6.20 11.55 1.75
N TYR A 161 6.06 10.31 1.25
CA TYR A 161 6.16 10.01 -0.18
C TYR A 161 4.77 9.98 -0.84
N LYS A 162 4.73 10.26 -2.14
CA LYS A 162 3.51 10.15 -2.94
C LYS A 162 3.17 8.69 -3.25
N GLY A 163 2.00 8.48 -3.84
CA GLY A 163 1.52 7.16 -4.24
C GLY A 163 0.89 6.38 -3.10
N LYS A 164 0.48 5.18 -3.42
CA LYS A 164 -0.07 4.20 -2.48
C LYS A 164 1.01 3.26 -1.97
N PHE A 165 0.80 2.72 -0.77
CA PHE A 165 1.73 1.76 -0.17
C PHE A 165 1.01 0.46 0.19
N VAL A 166 1.60 -0.66 -0.24
CA VAL A 166 1.26 -2.00 0.24
C VAL A 166 2.37 -2.42 1.21
N VAL A 167 2.04 -2.49 2.50
CA VAL A 167 2.97 -2.87 3.56
C VAL A 167 2.68 -4.29 3.99
N MET A 168 3.63 -5.19 3.81
CA MET A 168 3.51 -6.61 4.13
C MET A 168 4.42 -6.92 5.33
N LEU A 169 3.82 -7.21 6.48
CA LEU A 169 4.50 -7.43 7.76
C LEU A 169 4.56 -8.93 8.05
N ASP A 170 5.68 -9.56 7.74
CA ASP A 170 5.94 -10.95 8.03
C ASP A 170 6.76 -11.08 9.32
N CYS A 171 6.09 -10.85 10.44
CA CYS A 171 6.68 -10.93 11.77
C CYS A 171 5.66 -11.36 12.82
N CYS A 172 6.16 -11.85 13.96
CA CYS A 172 5.34 -12.18 15.12
C CYS A 172 4.54 -10.95 15.57
N TYR A 173 3.33 -11.16 16.05
CA TYR A 173 2.46 -10.10 16.58
C TYR A 173 2.20 -8.95 15.59
N SER A 174 2.35 -9.18 14.29
CA SER A 174 2.19 -8.15 13.26
C SER A 174 0.80 -7.50 13.29
N GLY A 175 -0.24 -8.24 13.63
CA GLY A 175 -1.58 -7.69 13.84
C GLY A 175 -1.67 -6.70 15.01
N LYS A 176 -0.75 -6.73 16.00
CA LYS A 176 -0.70 -5.76 17.09
C LYS A 176 -0.08 -4.43 16.65
N ILE A 177 0.80 -4.46 15.67
CA ILE A 177 1.43 -3.27 15.09
C ILE A 177 0.36 -2.33 14.50
N ILE A 178 -0.76 -2.88 14.04
CA ILE A 178 -1.84 -2.10 13.43
C ILE A 178 -2.82 -1.55 14.48
N ASN A 179 -2.89 -2.14 15.67
CA ASN A 179 -3.87 -1.85 16.73
C ASN A 179 -3.22 -1.32 18.03
N ALA A 180 -2.07 -0.67 17.96
CA ALA A 180 -1.30 -0.21 19.14
C ALA A 180 -2.03 0.76 20.08
N GLY A 181 -3.27 1.15 19.80
CA GLY A 181 -4.10 2.01 20.65
C GLY A 181 -5.16 1.29 21.52
N GLU A 182 -5.35 -0.03 21.36
CA GLU A 182 -6.34 -0.79 22.17
C GLU A 182 -5.66 -1.58 23.30
N SER A 183 -6.15 -1.45 24.53
CA SER A 183 -5.67 -2.21 25.69
C SER A 183 -5.96 -3.71 25.52
N ASP A 184 -5.03 -4.55 25.99
CA ASP A 184 -5.11 -6.03 25.90
C ASP A 184 -6.41 -6.61 26.52
N GLU A 185 -7.07 -5.90 27.45
CA GLU A 185 -8.32 -6.34 28.07
C GLU A 185 -9.54 -6.33 27.13
N LYS A 186 -9.60 -5.42 26.15
CA LYS A 186 -10.67 -5.40 25.14
C LYS A 186 -10.55 -6.49 24.08
N VAL A 187 -9.36 -7.04 23.95
CA VAL A 187 -8.99 -8.02 22.91
C VAL A 187 -9.36 -9.44 23.30
N ALA A 188 -9.31 -9.78 24.60
CA ALA A 188 -9.61 -11.12 25.10
C ALA A 188 -11.09 -11.54 24.94
N SER A 189 -12.02 -10.60 24.75
CA SER A 189 -13.45 -10.87 24.61
C SER A 189 -13.96 -11.06 23.17
N LYS A 190 -13.10 -10.94 22.16
CA LYS A 190 -13.47 -11.02 20.73
C LYS A 190 -12.82 -12.19 19.98
N SER A 191 -12.62 -13.32 20.65
CA SER A 191 -11.89 -14.48 20.10
C SER A 191 -12.63 -15.28 19.00
N GLU A 192 -13.81 -14.88 18.57
CA GLU A 192 -14.60 -15.57 17.54
C GLU A 192 -15.07 -14.68 16.36
N GLU A 193 -14.68 -13.41 16.30
CA GLU A 193 -15.05 -12.55 15.18
C GLU A 193 -14.04 -12.64 14.05
N ARG A 194 -14.58 -12.89 12.84
CA ARG A 194 -13.89 -12.82 11.55
C ARG A 194 -13.01 -11.58 11.48
N PHE A 195 -11.88 -11.70 10.77
CA PHE A 195 -10.99 -10.62 10.36
C PHE A 195 -11.79 -9.32 10.12
N ASP A 196 -11.62 -8.36 11.01
CA ASP A 196 -12.18 -7.02 10.85
C ASP A 196 -11.20 -6.18 10.05
N GLU A 197 -11.44 -6.16 8.74
CA GLU A 197 -10.65 -5.42 7.77
C GLU A 197 -10.64 -3.91 8.07
N GLN A 198 -11.68 -3.40 8.72
CA GLN A 198 -11.78 -1.98 9.09
C GLN A 198 -10.92 -1.64 10.31
N ALA A 199 -10.85 -2.52 11.30
CA ALA A 199 -9.92 -2.36 12.43
C ALA A 199 -8.45 -2.52 11.99
N PHE A 200 -8.20 -3.35 10.99
CA PHE A 200 -6.90 -3.56 10.35
C PHE A 200 -6.39 -2.29 9.66
N LEU A 201 -7.25 -1.60 8.95
CA LEU A 201 -6.91 -0.35 8.25
C LEU A 201 -6.84 0.87 9.20
N ALA A 202 -7.55 0.83 10.34
CA ALA A 202 -7.61 1.95 11.29
C ALA A 202 -6.29 2.21 12.01
N GLY A 203 -5.43 1.20 12.21
CA GLY A 203 -4.10 1.38 12.82
C GLY A 203 -3.15 2.25 11.98
N PHE A 204 -3.25 2.17 10.66
CA PHE A 204 -2.51 3.03 9.72
C PHE A 204 -3.29 4.29 9.30
N SER A 205 -4.57 4.38 9.62
CA SER A 205 -5.41 5.55 9.34
C SER A 205 -5.68 6.33 10.62
N THR A 206 -4.70 7.06 11.13
CA THR A 206 -5.00 8.15 12.07
C THR A 206 -5.66 9.28 11.28
N GLY A 207 -6.98 9.27 11.20
CA GLY A 207 -7.79 10.33 10.63
C GLY A 207 -7.92 10.25 9.10
N ASP A 208 -9.15 10.05 8.65
CA ASP A 208 -9.63 10.12 7.29
C ASP A 208 -9.12 9.04 6.34
N LEU A 209 -9.92 8.00 6.15
CA LEU A 209 -9.94 7.11 4.98
C LEU A 209 -10.05 5.61 5.32
N ALA A 210 -10.96 5.25 6.20
CA ALA A 210 -11.55 3.93 6.08
C ALA A 210 -12.65 4.03 5.00
N SER A 211 -12.36 3.62 3.79
CA SER A 211 -13.43 3.40 2.82
C SER A 211 -14.33 2.29 3.34
N LYS A 212 -15.63 2.52 3.36
CA LYS A 212 -16.62 1.58 3.91
C LYS A 212 -16.70 0.22 3.19
N ASN A 213 -15.89 0.00 2.14
CA ASN A 213 -15.97 -1.15 1.25
C ASN A 213 -14.64 -1.92 1.09
N GLY A 214 -13.60 -1.67 1.92
CA GLY A 214 -12.33 -2.42 1.80
C GLY A 214 -11.55 -2.17 0.50
N GLU A 215 -11.94 -1.18 -0.29
CA GLU A 215 -11.28 -0.89 -1.55
C GLU A 215 -10.05 -0.01 -1.32
N MET A 216 -8.91 -0.45 -1.86
CA MET A 216 -7.64 0.27 -1.88
C MET A 216 -7.74 1.65 -2.57
N LEU A 217 -8.89 1.97 -3.17
CA LEU A 217 -9.09 3.16 -4.01
C LEU A 217 -8.92 4.48 -3.25
N ASP A 218 -9.36 4.54 -1.99
CA ASP A 218 -9.33 5.78 -1.21
C ASP A 218 -8.25 5.79 -0.13
N SER A 219 -7.68 4.63 0.25
CA SER A 219 -6.61 4.55 1.25
C SER A 219 -5.22 4.74 0.65
N LYS A 220 -4.36 5.44 1.37
CA LYS A 220 -2.93 5.53 1.05
C LYS A 220 -2.19 4.23 1.37
N PHE A 221 -2.66 3.45 2.36
CA PHE A 221 -2.02 2.25 2.84
C PHE A 221 -2.93 1.04 2.75
N LEU A 222 -2.38 -0.08 2.28
CA LEU A 222 -2.89 -1.42 2.49
C LEU A 222 -1.85 -2.17 3.31
N VAL A 223 -2.25 -2.72 4.47
CA VAL A 223 -1.33 -3.44 5.34
C VAL A 223 -1.76 -4.90 5.44
N LEU A 224 -0.83 -5.80 5.17
CA LEU A 224 -0.99 -7.25 5.26
C LEU A 224 -0.12 -7.77 6.40
N CYS A 225 -0.70 -8.51 7.33
CA CYS A 225 0.00 -9.07 8.48
C CYS A 225 -0.01 -10.59 8.42
N ALA A 226 1.14 -11.22 8.70
CA ALA A 226 1.28 -12.67 8.73
C ALA A 226 0.71 -13.31 10.00
N SER A 227 0.49 -12.55 11.08
CA SER A 227 -0.02 -13.06 12.35
C SER A 227 -1.03 -12.11 13.00
N TRP A 228 -1.90 -12.67 13.85
CA TRP A 228 -2.80 -11.89 14.69
C TRP A 228 -2.04 -11.18 15.82
N LYS A 229 -2.69 -10.21 16.46
CA LYS A 229 -2.11 -9.40 17.55
C LYS A 229 -1.64 -10.19 18.77
N GLY A 230 -2.11 -11.42 18.97
CA GLY A 230 -1.69 -12.31 20.04
C GLY A 230 -0.82 -13.48 19.61
N GLU A 231 -0.50 -13.60 18.33
CA GLU A 231 0.10 -14.79 17.75
C GLU A 231 1.53 -14.57 17.25
N LYS A 232 2.28 -15.67 17.22
CA LYS A 232 3.59 -15.73 16.56
C LYS A 232 3.41 -16.20 15.13
N SER A 233 4.14 -15.61 14.20
CA SER A 233 4.34 -16.20 12.88
C SER A 233 5.47 -17.23 12.95
N TYR A 234 5.37 -18.27 12.13
CA TYR A 234 6.40 -19.31 12.03
C TYR A 234 6.82 -19.41 10.56
N SER A 235 8.13 -19.34 10.33
CA SER A 235 8.73 -19.73 9.06
C SER A 235 8.76 -21.24 8.96
N LEU A 236 8.15 -21.81 7.93
CA LEU A 236 8.29 -23.24 7.60
C LEU A 236 9.64 -23.44 6.90
N VAL A 237 10.68 -23.70 7.67
CA VAL A 237 11.96 -24.16 7.12
C VAL A 237 11.80 -25.61 6.70
N GLY A 238 11.75 -25.88 5.39
CA GLY A 238 11.94 -27.25 4.88
C GLY A 238 10.77 -27.91 4.14
N ILE A 239 9.91 -27.15 3.47
CA ILE A 239 9.09 -27.70 2.40
C ILE A 239 9.64 -27.14 1.08
N GLY A 240 10.65 -27.85 0.55
CA GLY A 240 11.17 -27.67 -0.80
C GLY A 240 10.30 -28.37 -1.83
#